data_b7f44b0d3f371d74324693e9a1fd2853
#
_entry.id   b7f44b0d3f371d74324693e9a1fd2853
#
_cell.length_a   1.000
_cell.length_b   1.000
_cell.length_c   1.000
_cell.angle_alpha   90.00
_cell.angle_beta   90.00
_cell.angle_gamma   90.00
#
_symmetry.space_group_name_H-M   'P 1'
#
loop_
_entity.id
_entity.type
_entity.pdbx_description
1 polymer ?
#
loop_
_entity_poly.entity_id
_entity_poly.type
_entity_poly.pdbx_seq_one_letter_code
_entity_poly.pdbx_strand_id
1 'polypeptide(L)'
;MRDVTTTHDRVRHIGGFVLAVVVAITVASLVTDPDDPAQVIPAGAAVAGPPDPIEQLLTAQATALTRGDQTGWLKPVAPSLRKRYLDLFRSLRALHVTTVDYRITTRRQPTVQVELSYCFVGARCPKDGPKIAQKLTIKSNVIVVEAAADRPTDLQPTPWESGDLVFAQGKRVTVGAPPALRSRLKEITKIADSAAVVDDRFAAYAGNRQPRYRLFLATEKLWRSWYGGKATNWAVGYMQPLGAAGADVVINPGRLTTTAALREVIQHELGHVATIAGVTSRHEDMWLVEGVAEYIGSQPRRAYDTYNREALTKPKALAARPLRDGADDDEVAAFYAQGHFAVDCLVTAFGEPRAMEFVRQRLRLSLSLDDASRSAFGTDFRHVTTTCVDWMSHQVG
;
A
#
# COMPACT_ATOMS: atom_id res chain seq x y z
N MET A 1 12.41 -46.49 41.80
CA MET A 1 13.06 -45.39 41.06
C MET A 1 12.80 -45.62 39.59
N ARG A 2 11.78 -44.98 39.05
CA ARG A 2 11.44 -45.00 37.63
C ARG A 2 11.58 -43.57 37.14
N ASP A 3 12.49 -43.37 36.24
CA ASP A 3 12.73 -42.10 35.56
C ASP A 3 11.54 -41.68 34.68
N VAL A 4 11.02 -40.50 35.00
CA VAL A 4 10.06 -39.78 34.18
C VAL A 4 10.87 -38.78 33.34
N THR A 5 11.29 -39.17 32.16
CA THR A 5 11.88 -38.28 31.16
C THR A 5 10.82 -37.84 30.17
N THR A 6 10.29 -36.67 30.43
CA THR A 6 9.93 -35.52 29.59
C THR A 6 9.68 -35.76 28.10
N THR A 7 8.40 -35.73 27.78
CA THR A 7 7.82 -35.53 26.45
C THR A 7 7.76 -34.02 26.12
N HIS A 8 8.90 -33.34 26.03
CA HIS A 8 8.91 -31.89 25.74
C HIS A 8 9.88 -31.46 24.62
N ASP A 9 10.36 -32.39 23.78
CA ASP A 9 11.39 -32.06 22.76
C ASP A 9 11.00 -32.43 21.30
N ARG A 10 9.71 -32.49 20.95
CA ARG A 10 9.30 -32.77 19.57
C ARG A 10 8.56 -31.64 18.84
N VAL A 11 8.57 -30.41 19.36
CA VAL A 11 7.89 -29.26 18.72
C VAL A 11 8.89 -28.20 18.23
N ARG A 12 10.13 -28.55 17.99
CA ARG A 12 11.15 -27.54 17.57
C ARG A 12 11.77 -27.69 16.20
N HIS A 13 11.14 -28.37 15.24
CA HIS A 13 11.64 -28.42 13.86
C HIS A 13 10.55 -28.39 12.78
N ILE A 14 9.46 -27.66 12.99
CA ILE A 14 8.64 -27.19 11.88
C ILE A 14 8.93 -25.70 11.75
N GLY A 15 10.06 -25.38 11.12
CA GLY A 15 10.40 -24.03 10.70
C GLY A 15 9.64 -23.65 9.42
N GLY A 16 8.33 -23.81 9.45
CA GLY A 16 7.43 -23.22 8.46
C GLY A 16 7.28 -21.73 8.80
N PHE A 17 7.99 -20.86 8.09
CA PHE A 17 7.73 -19.43 8.14
C PHE A 17 6.33 -19.19 7.61
N VAL A 18 5.37 -18.91 8.49
CA VAL A 18 4.10 -18.30 8.09
C VAL A 18 4.43 -16.90 7.58
N LEU A 19 4.47 -16.73 6.27
CA LEU A 19 4.63 -15.45 5.61
C LEU A 19 3.25 -14.79 5.62
N ALA A 20 2.90 -14.17 6.73
CA ALA A 20 1.64 -13.46 6.82
C ALA A 20 1.85 -11.99 6.40
N VAL A 21 1.12 -11.59 5.40
CA VAL A 21 1.14 -10.27 4.81
C VAL A 21 -0.21 -9.59 5.08
N VAL A 22 -0.22 -8.36 5.50
CA VAL A 22 -1.45 -7.59 5.75
C VAL A 22 -1.55 -6.41 4.81
N VAL A 23 -2.67 -6.31 4.14
CA VAL A 23 -3.13 -5.06 3.55
C VAL A 23 -3.90 -4.29 4.63
N ALA A 24 -3.36 -3.17 5.09
CA ALA A 24 -4.09 -2.25 5.94
C ALA A 24 -5.14 -1.51 5.09
N ILE A 25 -6.31 -2.13 4.89
CA ILE A 25 -7.43 -1.47 4.23
C ILE A 25 -8.21 -0.70 5.29
N THR A 26 -8.01 0.60 5.33
CA THR A 26 -8.89 1.51 6.07
C THR A 26 -10.19 1.66 5.29
N VAL A 27 -11.25 1.01 5.73
CA VAL A 27 -12.60 1.26 5.26
C VAL A 27 -13.06 2.60 5.87
N ALA A 28 -12.86 3.68 5.14
CA ALA A 28 -13.54 4.94 5.44
C ALA A 28 -14.98 4.83 4.94
N SER A 29 -15.91 4.52 5.82
CA SER A 29 -17.35 4.58 5.52
C SER A 29 -17.72 6.05 5.38
N LEU A 30 -17.76 6.56 4.16
CA LEU A 30 -18.44 7.80 3.83
C LEU A 30 -19.92 7.49 3.71
N VAL A 31 -20.67 7.75 4.76
CA VAL A 31 -22.13 7.88 4.70
C VAL A 31 -22.40 9.19 3.97
N THR A 32 -22.76 9.12 2.71
CA THR A 32 -23.31 10.27 1.97
C THR A 32 -24.82 10.25 2.19
N ASP A 33 -25.32 11.29 2.85
CA ASP A 33 -26.74 11.58 3.00
C ASP A 33 -27.26 12.11 1.64
N PRO A 34 -28.31 11.51 1.01
CA PRO A 34 -28.69 11.86 -0.35
C PRO A 34 -29.70 13.01 -0.50
N ASP A 35 -30.09 13.69 0.58
CA ASP A 35 -31.15 14.70 0.50
C ASP A 35 -30.76 16.07 1.07
N ASP A 36 -29.98 16.84 0.28
CA ASP A 36 -29.92 18.30 0.46
C ASP A 36 -30.00 19.01 -0.91
N PRO A 37 -31.11 19.71 -1.23
CA PRO A 37 -31.23 20.43 -2.48
C PRO A 37 -30.31 21.66 -2.46
N ALA A 38 -29.21 21.59 -3.19
CA ALA A 38 -28.26 22.69 -3.38
C ALA A 38 -28.97 23.93 -3.92
N GLN A 39 -29.10 24.96 -3.09
CA GLN A 39 -29.45 26.31 -3.53
C GLN A 39 -28.33 26.84 -4.44
N VAL A 40 -28.65 26.95 -5.72
CA VAL A 40 -27.78 27.62 -6.71
C VAL A 40 -27.82 29.12 -6.40
N ILE A 41 -26.84 29.63 -5.68
CA ILE A 41 -26.58 31.06 -5.58
C ILE A 41 -25.85 31.48 -6.86
N PRO A 42 -26.34 32.47 -7.65
CA PRO A 42 -25.64 32.91 -8.81
C PRO A 42 -24.28 33.51 -8.37
N ALA A 43 -23.21 32.98 -8.93
CA ALA A 43 -21.85 33.48 -8.69
C ALA A 43 -21.73 34.89 -9.27
N GLY A 44 -21.93 35.89 -8.43
CA GLY A 44 -21.44 37.23 -8.69
C GLY A 44 -19.92 37.13 -8.90
N ALA A 45 -19.41 37.68 -10.01
CA ALA A 45 -18.00 37.76 -10.28
C ALA A 45 -17.28 38.50 -9.13
N ALA A 46 -16.74 37.75 -8.20
CA ALA A 46 -15.90 38.30 -7.15
C ALA A 46 -14.66 38.87 -7.85
N VAL A 47 -14.49 40.17 -7.78
CA VAL A 47 -13.23 40.84 -8.13
C VAL A 47 -12.16 40.20 -7.27
N ALA A 48 -11.28 39.41 -7.87
CA ALA A 48 -10.20 38.73 -7.17
C ALA A 48 -9.31 39.81 -6.53
N GLY A 49 -9.36 39.91 -5.21
CA GLY A 49 -8.44 40.74 -4.44
C GLY A 49 -6.98 40.34 -4.71
N PRO A 50 -5.99 41.14 -4.32
CA PRO A 50 -4.59 40.79 -4.47
C PRO A 50 -4.35 39.40 -3.84
N PRO A 51 -3.62 38.49 -4.53
CA PRO A 51 -3.42 37.15 -4.04
C PRO A 51 -2.72 37.16 -2.68
N ASP A 52 -3.20 36.31 -1.78
CA ASP A 52 -2.71 36.20 -0.41
C ASP A 52 -1.19 35.93 -0.36
N PRO A 53 -0.40 36.73 0.37
CA PRO A 53 1.05 36.56 0.45
C PRO A 53 1.48 35.17 0.99
N ILE A 54 0.69 34.55 1.88
CA ILE A 54 1.00 33.22 2.41
C ILE A 54 0.72 32.15 1.34
N GLU A 55 -0.37 32.27 0.60
CA GLU A 55 -0.67 31.36 -0.53
C GLU A 55 0.39 31.47 -1.63
N GLN A 56 0.82 32.67 -1.95
CA GLN A 56 1.91 32.90 -2.92
C GLN A 56 3.21 32.24 -2.45
N LEU A 57 3.58 32.39 -1.17
CA LEU A 57 4.78 31.79 -0.59
C LEU A 57 4.72 30.27 -0.67
N LEU A 58 3.63 29.64 -0.24
CA LEU A 58 3.47 28.20 -0.26
C LEU A 58 3.42 27.63 -1.68
N THR A 59 2.75 28.31 -2.62
CA THR A 59 2.71 27.95 -4.03
C THR A 59 4.09 28.06 -4.69
N ALA A 60 4.86 29.11 -4.38
CA ALA A 60 6.22 29.26 -4.86
C ALA A 60 7.13 28.14 -4.31
N GLN A 61 6.98 27.78 -3.04
CA GLN A 61 7.72 26.69 -2.41
C GLN A 61 7.38 25.34 -3.07
N ALA A 62 6.09 25.03 -3.29
CA ALA A 62 5.66 23.82 -4.01
C ALA A 62 6.24 23.75 -5.43
N THR A 63 6.20 24.87 -6.14
CA THR A 63 6.78 24.99 -7.50
C THR A 63 8.30 24.74 -7.49
N ALA A 64 9.02 25.27 -6.52
CA ALA A 64 10.45 25.06 -6.37
C ALA A 64 10.77 23.56 -6.17
N LEU A 65 10.00 22.84 -5.34
CA LEU A 65 10.17 21.42 -5.14
C LEU A 65 9.98 20.62 -6.44
N THR A 66 8.90 20.85 -7.16
CA THR A 66 8.61 20.09 -8.41
C THR A 66 9.63 20.38 -9.51
N ARG A 67 10.17 21.60 -9.57
CA ARG A 67 11.25 21.99 -10.49
C ARG A 67 12.66 21.51 -10.07
N GLY A 68 12.81 21.00 -8.86
CA GLY A 68 14.12 20.60 -8.30
C GLY A 68 14.96 21.79 -7.84
N ASP A 69 14.35 22.95 -7.62
CA ASP A 69 15.02 24.15 -7.11
C ASP A 69 15.11 24.07 -5.56
N GLN A 70 16.21 23.51 -5.06
CA GLN A 70 16.48 23.40 -3.64
C GLN A 70 16.56 24.77 -2.96
N THR A 71 17.13 25.76 -3.63
CA THR A 71 17.29 27.12 -3.08
C THR A 71 15.93 27.78 -2.90
N GLY A 72 15.08 27.73 -3.91
CA GLY A 72 13.71 28.23 -3.83
C GLY A 72 12.87 27.52 -2.77
N TRP A 73 13.02 26.18 -2.67
CA TRP A 73 12.35 25.38 -1.63
C TRP A 73 12.73 25.79 -0.21
N LEU A 74 14.03 26.08 0.02
CA LEU A 74 14.54 26.47 1.34
C LEU A 74 14.45 27.97 1.62
N LYS A 75 14.16 28.81 0.62
CA LYS A 75 14.09 30.25 0.76
C LYS A 75 13.14 30.71 1.87
N PRO A 76 11.91 30.20 1.98
CA PRO A 76 10.97 30.62 3.03
C PRO A 76 11.15 29.87 4.36
N VAL A 77 12.27 29.15 4.57
CA VAL A 77 12.46 28.28 5.73
C VAL A 77 13.52 28.84 6.68
N ALA A 78 13.15 29.00 7.96
CA ALA A 78 14.06 29.43 9.00
C ALA A 78 15.29 28.51 9.14
N PRO A 79 16.45 29.02 9.55
CA PRO A 79 17.67 28.22 9.68
C PRO A 79 17.51 26.95 10.53
N SER A 80 16.72 27.01 11.60
CA SER A 80 16.43 25.88 12.50
C SER A 80 15.68 24.72 11.83
N LEU A 81 14.91 24.98 10.76
CA LEU A 81 14.11 23.99 10.04
C LEU A 81 14.79 23.51 8.75
N ARG A 82 15.86 24.16 8.30
CA ARG A 82 16.47 23.88 6.98
C ARG A 82 16.90 22.43 6.79
N LYS A 83 17.47 21.80 7.84
CA LYS A 83 17.86 20.40 7.73
C LYS A 83 16.64 19.52 7.42
N ARG A 84 15.54 19.66 8.16
CA ARG A 84 14.30 18.90 7.96
C ARG A 84 13.73 19.12 6.57
N TYR A 85 13.64 20.38 6.11
CA TYR A 85 13.13 20.70 4.77
C TYR A 85 14.05 20.23 3.66
N LEU A 86 15.36 20.19 3.89
CA LEU A 86 16.32 19.62 2.94
C LEU A 86 16.15 18.09 2.82
N ASP A 87 15.98 17.39 3.94
CA ASP A 87 15.75 15.95 3.97
C ASP A 87 14.43 15.61 3.26
N LEU A 88 13.37 16.37 3.52
CA LEU A 88 12.07 16.24 2.84
C LEU A 88 12.20 16.48 1.33
N PHE A 89 12.91 17.55 0.92
CA PHE A 89 13.17 17.84 -0.48
C PHE A 89 13.86 16.66 -1.18
N ARG A 90 14.92 16.14 -0.58
CA ARG A 90 15.68 14.99 -1.12
C ARG A 90 14.81 13.75 -1.25
N SER A 91 14.02 13.46 -0.23
CA SER A 91 13.10 12.31 -0.22
C SER A 91 12.05 12.42 -1.33
N LEU A 92 11.35 13.55 -1.41
CA LEU A 92 10.30 13.75 -2.41
C LEU A 92 10.85 13.78 -3.85
N ARG A 93 12.05 14.35 -4.05
CA ARG A 93 12.72 14.31 -5.36
C ARG A 93 13.16 12.91 -5.75
N ALA A 94 13.68 12.12 -4.79
CA ALA A 94 14.04 10.72 -5.03
C ALA A 94 12.82 9.85 -5.34
N LEU A 95 11.66 10.17 -4.79
CA LEU A 95 10.37 9.50 -5.04
C LEU A 95 9.69 10.00 -6.33
N HIS A 96 10.31 10.90 -7.09
CA HIS A 96 9.77 11.47 -8.34
C HIS A 96 8.43 12.18 -8.13
N VAL A 97 8.33 13.00 -7.07
CA VAL A 97 7.13 13.81 -6.84
C VAL A 97 6.82 14.66 -8.09
N THR A 98 5.58 14.59 -8.55
CA THR A 98 5.11 15.31 -9.76
C THR A 98 4.34 16.57 -9.42
N THR A 99 3.60 16.56 -8.30
CA THR A 99 2.75 17.65 -7.88
C THR A 99 2.79 17.80 -6.37
N VAL A 100 2.78 19.03 -5.90
CA VAL A 100 2.59 19.39 -4.50
C VAL A 100 1.63 20.56 -4.45
N ASP A 101 0.54 20.38 -3.70
CA ASP A 101 -0.47 21.42 -3.51
C ASP A 101 -0.64 21.71 -2.01
N TYR A 102 -0.66 23.00 -1.65
CA TYR A 102 -1.00 23.46 -0.32
C TYR A 102 -2.42 23.98 -0.30
N ARG A 103 -3.20 23.54 0.66
CA ARG A 103 -4.52 24.10 0.99
C ARG A 103 -4.50 24.64 2.42
N ILE A 104 -4.72 25.94 2.60
CA ILE A 104 -4.88 26.52 3.93
C ILE A 104 -6.25 26.14 4.47
N THR A 105 -6.28 25.43 5.61
CA THR A 105 -7.51 24.97 6.27
C THR A 105 -7.94 25.89 7.41
N THR A 106 -6.99 26.54 8.09
CA THR A 106 -7.27 27.46 9.19
C THR A 106 -6.22 28.57 9.23
N ARG A 107 -6.67 29.80 9.52
CA ARG A 107 -5.83 30.97 9.71
C ARG A 107 -6.01 31.51 11.11
N ARG A 108 -4.92 31.55 11.88
CA ARG A 108 -4.82 32.25 13.17
C ARG A 108 -3.45 32.91 13.25
N GLN A 109 -3.29 34.05 12.57
CA GLN A 109 -1.97 34.69 12.45
C GLN A 109 -1.25 34.79 13.81
N PRO A 110 0.05 34.50 13.88
CA PRO A 110 0.95 34.16 12.75
C PRO A 110 0.93 32.67 12.33
N THR A 111 -0.02 31.89 12.81
CA THR A 111 -0.12 30.46 12.59
C THR A 111 -1.17 30.14 11.51
N VAL A 112 -0.85 29.24 10.62
CA VAL A 112 -1.77 28.66 9.64
C VAL A 112 -1.74 27.14 9.75
N GLN A 113 -2.89 26.49 9.56
CA GLN A 113 -2.94 25.05 9.32
C GLN A 113 -3.09 24.83 7.82
N VAL A 114 -2.34 23.90 7.32
CA VAL A 114 -2.31 23.55 5.89
C VAL A 114 -2.49 22.05 5.72
N GLU A 115 -3.13 21.66 4.62
CA GLU A 115 -3.06 20.32 4.07
C GLU A 115 -2.15 20.37 2.84
N LEU A 116 -1.18 19.45 2.81
CA LEU A 116 -0.32 19.23 1.65
C LEU A 116 -0.77 17.94 0.95
N SER A 117 -0.94 18.02 -0.36
CA SER A 117 -1.14 16.84 -1.20
C SER A 117 0.12 16.60 -2.01
N TYR A 118 0.72 15.41 -1.85
CA TYR A 118 1.86 14.97 -2.63
C TYR A 118 1.42 13.93 -3.64
N CYS A 119 1.73 14.13 -4.93
CA CYS A 119 1.44 13.16 -5.95
C CYS A 119 2.71 12.73 -6.68
N PHE A 120 2.76 11.46 -7.03
CA PHE A 120 3.88 10.79 -7.65
C PHE A 120 3.52 10.28 -9.06
N VAL A 121 2.30 10.53 -9.50
CA VAL A 121 1.76 10.17 -10.81
C VAL A 121 0.90 11.30 -11.35
N GLY A 122 0.92 11.50 -12.66
CA GLY A 122 0.09 12.50 -13.33
C GLY A 122 0.55 13.96 -13.12
N ALA A 123 -0.16 14.88 -13.75
CA ALA A 123 0.12 16.33 -13.72
C ALA A 123 -0.63 17.06 -12.60
N ARG A 124 -1.61 16.42 -11.98
CA ARG A 124 -2.42 16.98 -10.87
C ARG A 124 -2.68 15.91 -9.84
N CYS A 125 -2.74 16.32 -8.57
CA CYS A 125 -3.17 15.44 -7.51
C CYS A 125 -4.66 15.11 -7.66
N PRO A 126 -5.05 13.84 -7.56
CA PRO A 126 -6.45 13.47 -7.41
C PRO A 126 -7.03 14.09 -6.14
N LYS A 127 -8.34 14.36 -6.12
CA LYS A 127 -9.01 14.94 -4.94
C LYS A 127 -8.91 14.04 -3.70
N ASP A 128 -8.84 12.75 -3.90
CA ASP A 128 -8.68 11.67 -2.91
C ASP A 128 -7.21 11.24 -2.71
N GLY A 129 -6.26 12.00 -3.24
CA GLY A 129 -4.82 11.77 -3.04
C GLY A 129 -4.38 11.94 -1.58
N PRO A 130 -3.17 11.47 -1.23
CA PRO A 130 -2.67 11.52 0.14
C PRO A 130 -2.54 12.97 0.62
N LYS A 131 -3.06 13.24 1.79
CA LYS A 131 -3.02 14.56 2.44
C LYS A 131 -2.24 14.46 3.72
N ILE A 132 -1.36 15.45 3.92
CA ILE A 132 -0.56 15.62 5.12
C ILE A 132 -0.98 16.93 5.77
N ALA A 133 -1.41 16.88 7.02
CA ALA A 133 -1.80 18.06 7.76
C ALA A 133 -0.62 18.61 8.57
N GLN A 134 -0.37 19.90 8.46
CA GLN A 134 0.72 20.59 9.17
C GLN A 134 0.23 21.90 9.76
N LYS A 135 0.88 22.32 10.86
CA LYS A 135 0.70 23.62 11.49
C LYS A 135 1.98 24.44 11.34
N LEU A 136 1.89 25.52 10.58
CA LEU A 136 3.01 26.38 10.26
C LEU A 136 2.87 27.73 10.99
N THR A 137 3.94 28.20 11.62
CA THR A 137 4.03 29.59 12.06
C THR A 137 4.86 30.36 11.05
N ILE A 138 4.25 31.38 10.40
CA ILE A 138 4.86 32.16 9.34
C ILE A 138 5.01 33.62 9.84
N LYS A 139 6.24 34.12 9.86
CA LYS A 139 6.57 35.51 10.23
C LYS A 139 7.41 36.13 9.13
N SER A 140 7.02 37.32 8.66
CA SER A 140 7.75 38.06 7.60
C SER A 140 8.08 37.16 6.38
N ASN A 141 7.10 36.38 5.91
CA ASN A 141 7.24 35.40 4.82
C ASN A 141 8.30 34.30 5.05
N VAL A 142 8.55 33.94 6.33
CA VAL A 142 9.43 32.84 6.71
C VAL A 142 8.67 31.86 7.59
N ILE A 143 8.77 30.57 7.27
CA ILE A 143 8.27 29.46 8.10
C ILE A 143 9.26 29.31 9.27
N VAL A 144 8.87 29.72 10.45
CA VAL A 144 9.73 29.74 11.66
C VAL A 144 9.47 28.57 12.59
N VAL A 145 8.26 27.97 12.53
CA VAL A 145 7.90 26.78 13.28
C VAL A 145 7.05 25.88 12.41
N GLU A 146 7.35 24.58 12.45
CA GLU A 146 6.48 23.52 11.94
C GLU A 146 6.13 22.62 13.12
N ALA A 147 4.87 22.31 13.28
CA ALA A 147 4.35 21.45 14.31
C ALA A 147 3.33 20.46 13.70
N ALA A 148 3.02 19.41 14.44
CA ALA A 148 1.90 18.55 14.10
C ALA A 148 0.61 19.39 14.01
N ALA A 149 -0.25 19.10 13.06
CA ALA A 149 -1.56 19.69 12.97
C ALA A 149 -2.41 19.32 14.20
N ASP A 150 -3.39 20.16 14.52
CA ASP A 150 -4.34 19.86 15.60
C ASP A 150 -5.15 18.58 15.30
N ARG A 151 -5.29 18.25 13.99
CA ARG A 151 -5.88 17.02 13.50
C ARG A 151 -4.98 16.43 12.39
N PRO A 152 -4.05 15.54 12.73
CA PRO A 152 -3.24 14.84 11.74
C PRO A 152 -4.13 13.92 10.89
N THR A 153 -3.68 13.61 9.68
CA THR A 153 -4.35 12.60 8.84
C THR A 153 -3.97 11.18 9.29
N ASP A 154 -4.79 10.21 8.93
CA ASP A 154 -4.54 8.80 9.24
C ASP A 154 -3.27 8.22 8.58
N LEU A 155 -2.71 8.95 7.60
CA LEU A 155 -1.48 8.55 6.91
C LEU A 155 -0.20 8.99 7.64
N GLN A 156 -0.29 9.84 8.67
CA GLN A 156 0.89 10.42 9.30
C GLN A 156 1.40 9.61 10.49
N PRO A 157 2.74 9.54 10.66
CA PRO A 157 3.75 10.08 9.75
C PRO A 157 3.96 9.18 8.53
N THR A 158 4.20 9.79 7.38
CA THR A 158 4.62 9.06 6.18
C THR A 158 6.14 8.79 6.22
N PRO A 159 6.66 7.81 5.44
CA PRO A 159 8.10 7.55 5.42
C PRO A 159 8.95 8.77 5.08
N TRP A 160 8.55 9.57 4.10
CA TRP A 160 9.33 10.75 3.66
C TRP A 160 9.32 11.91 4.67
N GLU A 161 8.39 11.93 5.63
CA GLU A 161 8.39 12.90 6.74
C GLU A 161 9.34 12.51 7.87
N SER A 162 9.85 11.28 7.89
CA SER A 162 10.61 10.72 9.03
C SER A 162 12.07 11.16 9.11
N GLY A 163 12.54 12.07 8.23
CA GLY A 163 13.91 12.59 8.23
C GLY A 163 14.77 12.06 7.09
N ASP A 164 16.05 11.79 7.36
CA ASP A 164 17.06 11.47 6.37
C ASP A 164 16.97 10.03 5.86
N LEU A 165 16.05 9.77 4.94
CA LEU A 165 16.05 8.52 4.20
C LEU A 165 17.20 8.53 3.16
N VAL A 166 17.75 7.36 2.92
CA VAL A 166 18.65 7.08 1.80
C VAL A 166 17.89 6.28 0.74
N PHE A 167 18.16 6.57 -0.54
CA PHE A 167 17.40 5.99 -1.65
C PHE A 167 18.31 5.24 -2.61
N ALA A 168 17.78 4.17 -3.20
CA ALA A 168 18.32 3.52 -4.37
C ALA A 168 17.27 3.49 -5.48
N GLN A 169 17.73 3.78 -6.70
CA GLN A 169 16.90 3.79 -7.90
C GLN A 169 17.16 2.51 -8.69
N GLY A 170 16.13 1.70 -8.84
CA GLY A 170 16.10 0.59 -9.78
C GLY A 170 15.50 1.01 -11.13
N LYS A 171 15.34 0.05 -12.03
CA LYS A 171 14.68 0.29 -13.33
C LYS A 171 13.20 0.59 -13.16
N ARG A 172 12.51 -0.17 -12.30
CA ARG A 172 11.07 -0.10 -12.06
C ARG A 172 10.71 0.39 -10.66
N VAL A 173 11.66 0.33 -9.71
CA VAL A 173 11.38 0.63 -8.30
C VAL A 173 12.22 1.79 -7.80
N THR A 174 11.71 2.50 -6.80
CA THR A 174 12.48 3.39 -5.92
C THR A 174 12.41 2.78 -4.52
N VAL A 175 13.56 2.50 -3.91
CA VAL A 175 13.64 1.95 -2.56
C VAL A 175 14.19 3.01 -1.62
N GLY A 176 13.42 3.37 -0.58
CA GLY A 176 13.81 4.26 0.50
C GLY A 176 14.09 3.49 1.79
N ALA A 177 15.11 3.89 2.54
CA ALA A 177 15.45 3.25 3.80
C ALA A 177 16.05 4.25 4.80
N PRO A 178 15.92 4.02 6.11
CA PRO A 178 16.71 4.76 7.09
C PRO A 178 18.20 4.42 6.95
N PRO A 179 19.14 5.30 7.36
CA PRO A 179 20.58 5.06 7.25
C PRO A 179 21.05 3.72 7.83
N ALA A 180 20.39 3.23 8.89
CA ALA A 180 20.69 1.94 9.50
C ALA A 180 20.49 0.73 8.56
N LEU A 181 19.66 0.86 7.53
CA LEU A 181 19.40 -0.18 6.53
C LEU A 181 20.08 0.10 5.17
N ARG A 182 20.97 1.09 5.09
CA ARG A 182 21.67 1.49 3.86
C ARG A 182 22.38 0.31 3.16
N SER A 183 23.00 -0.58 3.92
CA SER A 183 23.73 -1.73 3.38
C SER A 183 22.83 -2.70 2.62
N ARG A 184 21.53 -2.76 2.96
CA ARG A 184 20.56 -3.64 2.32
C ARG A 184 19.98 -3.07 1.02
N LEU A 185 20.11 -1.77 0.76
CA LEU A 185 19.44 -1.08 -0.36
C LEU A 185 19.77 -1.70 -1.72
N LYS A 186 21.05 -1.95 -2.01
CA LYS A 186 21.48 -2.48 -3.31
C LYS A 186 20.89 -3.85 -3.61
N GLU A 187 20.92 -4.75 -2.63
CA GLU A 187 20.35 -6.09 -2.72
C GLU A 187 18.85 -6.02 -2.94
N ILE A 188 18.15 -5.29 -2.06
CA ILE A 188 16.69 -5.23 -2.07
C ILE A 188 16.16 -4.52 -3.32
N THR A 189 16.86 -3.48 -3.80
CA THR A 189 16.48 -2.82 -5.06
C THR A 189 16.54 -3.79 -6.23
N LYS A 190 17.58 -4.65 -6.30
CA LYS A 190 17.69 -5.67 -7.35
C LYS A 190 16.56 -6.71 -7.26
N ILE A 191 16.24 -7.16 -6.06
CA ILE A 191 15.12 -8.09 -5.82
C ILE A 191 13.79 -7.45 -6.24
N ALA A 192 13.54 -6.23 -5.81
CA ALA A 192 12.32 -5.51 -6.12
C ALA A 192 12.17 -5.18 -7.61
N ASP A 193 13.25 -4.86 -8.32
CA ASP A 193 13.22 -4.70 -9.78
C ASP A 193 12.85 -6.01 -10.51
N SER A 194 13.35 -7.14 -10.01
CA SER A 194 13.01 -8.45 -10.58
C SER A 194 11.54 -8.81 -10.31
N ALA A 195 11.05 -8.54 -9.12
CA ALA A 195 9.65 -8.70 -8.75
C ALA A 195 8.74 -7.82 -9.63
N ALA A 196 9.06 -6.54 -9.76
CA ALA A 196 8.30 -5.59 -10.55
C ALA A 196 8.11 -6.01 -12.03
N VAL A 197 9.06 -6.77 -12.60
CA VAL A 197 8.88 -7.32 -13.96
C VAL A 197 7.75 -8.35 -14.01
N VAL A 198 7.61 -9.16 -12.96
CA VAL A 198 6.49 -10.11 -12.82
C VAL A 198 5.19 -9.33 -12.62
N ASP A 199 5.19 -8.39 -11.69
CA ASP A 199 4.01 -7.59 -11.32
C ASP A 199 3.49 -6.72 -12.47
N ASP A 200 4.36 -6.20 -13.33
CA ASP A 200 3.97 -5.42 -14.52
C ASP A 200 3.09 -6.23 -15.48
N ARG A 201 3.25 -7.56 -15.57
CA ARG A 201 2.37 -8.44 -16.34
C ARG A 201 0.96 -8.44 -15.76
N PHE A 202 0.84 -8.57 -14.43
CA PHE A 202 -0.45 -8.56 -13.74
C PHE A 202 -1.08 -7.18 -13.70
N ALA A 203 -0.28 -6.12 -13.57
CA ALA A 203 -0.72 -4.74 -13.72
C ALA A 203 -1.33 -4.47 -15.12
N ALA A 204 -0.81 -5.14 -16.15
CA ALA A 204 -1.39 -5.07 -17.49
C ALA A 204 -2.77 -5.74 -17.57
N TYR A 205 -2.94 -6.92 -16.99
CA TYR A 205 -4.25 -7.59 -16.88
C TYR A 205 -5.25 -6.74 -16.08
N ALA A 206 -4.82 -6.18 -14.96
CA ALA A 206 -5.66 -5.33 -14.13
C ALA A 206 -5.97 -3.96 -14.75
N GLY A 207 -5.35 -3.57 -15.85
CA GLY A 207 -5.44 -2.22 -16.40
C GLY A 207 -4.87 -1.16 -15.47
N ASN A 208 -3.88 -1.52 -14.64
CA ASN A 208 -3.33 -0.70 -13.56
C ASN A 208 -1.81 -0.54 -13.65
N ARG A 209 -1.31 -0.23 -14.84
CA ARG A 209 0.12 -0.05 -15.07
C ARG A 209 0.68 1.07 -14.19
N GLN A 210 1.67 0.72 -13.39
CA GLN A 210 2.36 1.68 -12.53
C GLN A 210 3.50 2.37 -13.30
N PRO A 211 3.66 3.70 -13.21
CA PRO A 211 4.84 4.36 -13.78
C PRO A 211 6.12 3.91 -13.06
N ARG A 212 6.04 3.71 -11.76
CA ARG A 212 7.12 3.24 -10.90
C ARG A 212 6.54 2.74 -9.57
N TYR A 213 7.15 1.72 -8.99
CA TYR A 213 6.81 1.25 -7.65
C TYR A 213 7.66 1.97 -6.60
N ARG A 214 7.07 2.25 -5.44
CA ARG A 214 7.75 2.84 -4.28
C ARG A 214 7.75 1.85 -3.14
N LEU A 215 8.95 1.57 -2.61
CA LEU A 215 9.16 0.61 -1.54
C LEU A 215 9.98 1.25 -0.42
N PHE A 216 9.57 1.06 0.81
CA PHE A 216 10.26 1.57 2.00
C PHE A 216 10.68 0.42 2.91
N LEU A 217 11.93 0.46 3.37
CA LEU A 217 12.43 -0.48 4.36
C LEU A 217 12.27 0.13 5.74
N ALA A 218 11.58 -0.57 6.63
CA ALA A 218 11.35 -0.12 7.99
C ALA A 218 12.22 -0.90 8.99
N THR A 219 12.79 -0.19 9.98
CA THR A 219 13.20 -0.82 11.24
C THR A 219 11.96 -1.10 12.08
N GLU A 220 12.06 -1.91 13.13
CA GLU A 220 10.93 -2.21 14.02
C GLU A 220 10.27 -0.94 14.60
N LYS A 221 11.08 0.07 14.93
CA LYS A 221 10.57 1.36 15.41
C LYS A 221 9.75 2.08 14.33
N LEU A 222 10.23 2.13 13.09
CA LEU A 222 9.57 2.81 11.98
C LEU A 222 8.34 2.03 11.52
N TRP A 223 8.41 0.70 11.54
CA TRP A 223 7.28 -0.20 11.28
C TRP A 223 6.07 0.12 12.18
N ARG A 224 6.33 0.40 13.45
CA ARG A 224 5.29 0.76 14.42
C ARG A 224 4.85 2.21 14.38
N SER A 225 5.45 3.05 13.56
CA SER A 225 5.13 4.47 13.51
C SER A 225 4.59 4.95 12.17
N TRP A 226 5.10 4.43 11.06
CA TRP A 226 4.67 4.88 9.74
C TRP A 226 3.20 4.52 9.48
N TYR A 227 2.53 5.42 8.77
CA TYR A 227 1.12 5.29 8.40
C TYR A 227 0.20 5.01 9.61
N GLY A 228 0.46 5.72 10.72
CA GLY A 228 -0.30 5.59 11.95
C GLY A 228 -0.01 4.33 12.77
N GLY A 229 1.03 3.57 12.41
CA GLY A 229 1.44 2.37 13.18
C GLY A 229 0.43 1.24 13.13
N LYS A 230 -0.39 1.17 12.07
CA LYS A 230 -1.49 0.17 11.92
C LYS A 230 -1.01 -1.22 11.52
N ALA A 231 0.30 -1.40 11.24
CA ALA A 231 0.85 -2.69 10.86
C ALA A 231 0.74 -3.71 12.02
N THR A 232 0.24 -4.90 11.73
CA THR A 232 0.10 -5.96 12.73
C THR A 232 1.44 -6.53 13.17
N ASN A 233 1.47 -7.17 14.33
CA ASN A 233 2.72 -7.70 14.91
C ASN A 233 3.31 -8.86 14.10
N TRP A 234 2.51 -9.60 13.35
CA TRP A 234 2.92 -10.77 12.58
C TRP A 234 3.27 -10.44 11.12
N ALA A 235 2.78 -9.30 10.58
CA ALA A 235 3.08 -8.90 9.21
C ALA A 235 4.56 -8.55 9.02
N VAL A 236 5.09 -8.83 7.85
CA VAL A 236 6.47 -8.56 7.44
C VAL A 236 6.57 -7.54 6.29
N GLY A 237 5.47 -7.36 5.58
CA GLY A 237 5.23 -6.37 4.54
C GLY A 237 3.80 -5.86 4.59
N TYR A 238 3.54 -4.74 3.95
CA TYR A 238 2.19 -4.27 3.63
C TYR A 238 2.21 -3.25 2.50
N MET A 239 1.14 -3.22 1.73
CA MET A 239 0.83 -2.16 0.79
C MET A 239 -0.02 -1.10 1.47
N GLN A 240 0.42 0.17 1.43
CA GLN A 240 -0.35 1.32 1.90
C GLN A 240 -1.02 2.01 0.72
N PRO A 241 -2.33 1.95 0.59
CA PRO A 241 -3.03 2.67 -0.48
C PRO A 241 -2.96 4.19 -0.25
N LEU A 242 -2.75 4.93 -1.33
CA LEU A 242 -2.74 6.39 -1.36
C LEU A 242 -3.85 6.92 -2.27
N GLY A 243 -4.99 6.26 -2.31
CA GLY A 243 -6.09 6.58 -3.22
C GLY A 243 -5.63 6.55 -4.68
N ALA A 244 -6.16 7.43 -5.49
CA ALA A 244 -5.81 7.52 -6.92
C ALA A 244 -4.34 7.93 -7.19
N ALA A 245 -3.58 8.31 -6.15
CA ALA A 245 -2.13 8.56 -6.25
C ALA A 245 -1.28 7.28 -6.22
N GLY A 246 -1.91 6.11 -6.20
CA GLY A 246 -1.24 4.81 -6.20
C GLY A 246 -1.08 4.20 -4.81
N ALA A 247 0.06 3.59 -4.54
CA ALA A 247 0.34 2.96 -3.26
C ALA A 247 1.84 2.96 -2.94
N ASP A 248 2.16 2.83 -1.68
CA ASP A 248 3.51 2.58 -1.18
C ASP A 248 3.57 1.17 -0.59
N VAL A 249 4.72 0.53 -0.71
CA VAL A 249 5.02 -0.76 -0.06
C VAL A 249 5.98 -0.54 1.08
N VAL A 250 5.71 -1.12 2.24
CA VAL A 250 6.60 -1.09 3.39
C VAL A 250 7.01 -2.52 3.75
N ILE A 251 8.31 -2.75 3.89
CA ILE A 251 8.88 -4.05 4.26
C ILE A 251 9.70 -3.88 5.53
N ASN A 252 9.54 -4.81 6.49
CA ASN A 252 10.45 -4.94 7.62
C ASN A 252 11.46 -6.08 7.36
N PRO A 253 12.63 -5.80 6.77
CA PRO A 253 13.58 -6.85 6.41
C PRO A 253 14.22 -7.53 7.61
N GLY A 254 14.09 -6.97 8.81
CA GLY A 254 14.56 -7.60 10.06
C GLY A 254 13.74 -8.81 10.49
N ARG A 255 12.51 -8.94 9.97
CA ARG A 255 11.61 -10.07 10.22
C ARG A 255 11.77 -11.21 9.21
N LEU A 256 12.60 -11.04 8.18
CA LEU A 256 12.79 -12.00 7.09
C LEU A 256 14.22 -12.57 7.15
N THR A 257 14.31 -13.89 7.23
CA THR A 257 15.59 -14.60 7.46
C THR A 257 16.27 -15.04 6.16
N THR A 258 15.53 -15.14 5.06
CA THR A 258 16.07 -15.61 3.78
C THR A 258 15.80 -14.64 2.63
N THR A 259 16.69 -14.62 1.63
CA THR A 259 16.49 -13.84 0.41
C THR A 259 15.28 -14.34 -0.39
N ALA A 260 14.96 -15.63 -0.31
CA ALA A 260 13.78 -16.21 -0.97
C ALA A 260 12.49 -15.64 -0.37
N ALA A 261 12.35 -15.65 0.97
CA ALA A 261 11.22 -15.06 1.66
C ALA A 261 11.09 -13.56 1.38
N LEU A 262 12.21 -12.83 1.41
CA LEU A 262 12.23 -11.41 1.09
C LEU A 262 11.72 -11.13 -0.34
N ARG A 263 12.11 -11.95 -1.32
CA ARG A 263 11.63 -11.83 -2.69
C ARG A 263 10.13 -12.10 -2.79
N GLU A 264 9.65 -13.16 -2.16
CA GLU A 264 8.22 -13.51 -2.15
C GLU A 264 7.37 -12.40 -1.55
N VAL A 265 7.77 -11.87 -0.39
CA VAL A 265 7.06 -10.76 0.26
C VAL A 265 7.04 -9.52 -0.64
N ILE A 266 8.18 -9.13 -1.20
CA ILE A 266 8.24 -7.95 -2.07
C ILE A 266 7.33 -8.16 -3.30
N GLN A 267 7.37 -9.33 -3.93
CA GLN A 267 6.55 -9.63 -5.11
C GLN A 267 5.05 -9.69 -4.75
N HIS A 268 4.69 -10.24 -3.60
CA HIS A 268 3.33 -10.22 -3.08
C HIS A 268 2.81 -8.79 -2.87
N GLU A 269 3.58 -7.93 -2.19
CA GLU A 269 3.17 -6.54 -1.93
C GLU A 269 3.08 -5.70 -3.21
N LEU A 270 4.00 -5.90 -4.15
CA LEU A 270 3.91 -5.29 -5.47
C LEU A 270 2.71 -5.84 -6.25
N GLY A 271 2.33 -7.10 -6.02
CA GLY A 271 1.11 -7.71 -6.55
C GLY A 271 -0.16 -6.98 -6.12
N HIS A 272 -0.25 -6.58 -4.86
CA HIS A 272 -1.33 -5.70 -4.40
C HIS A 272 -1.32 -4.36 -5.12
N VAL A 273 -0.15 -3.73 -5.27
CA VAL A 273 -0.04 -2.46 -6.03
C VAL A 273 -0.52 -2.66 -7.46
N ALA A 274 -0.09 -3.75 -8.11
CA ALA A 274 -0.45 -4.05 -9.50
C ALA A 274 -1.96 -4.28 -9.69
N THR A 275 -2.62 -4.91 -8.73
CA THR A 275 -4.02 -5.34 -8.86
C THR A 275 -5.03 -4.34 -8.30
N ILE A 276 -4.77 -3.75 -7.14
CA ILE A 276 -5.78 -2.95 -6.41
C ILE A 276 -5.36 -1.52 -6.06
N ALA A 277 -4.13 -1.06 -6.37
CA ALA A 277 -3.82 0.35 -6.12
C ALA A 277 -4.81 1.27 -6.86
N GLY A 278 -5.26 2.32 -6.16
CA GLY A 278 -6.22 3.30 -6.69
C GLY A 278 -7.69 2.90 -6.58
N VAL A 279 -8.01 1.76 -5.97
CA VAL A 279 -9.38 1.35 -5.68
C VAL A 279 -9.51 0.87 -4.23
N THR A 280 -10.73 0.87 -3.71
CA THR A 280 -11.05 0.33 -2.39
C THR A 280 -11.62 -1.07 -2.54
N SER A 281 -11.00 -2.05 -1.92
CA SER A 281 -11.50 -3.43 -1.88
C SER A 281 -12.53 -3.59 -0.77
N ARG A 282 -13.53 -4.44 -1.01
CA ARG A 282 -14.53 -4.78 0.01
C ARG A 282 -13.98 -5.83 0.95
N HIS A 283 -14.43 -5.82 2.19
CA HIS A 283 -13.98 -6.77 3.20
C HIS A 283 -14.27 -8.24 2.81
N GLU A 284 -15.40 -8.50 2.18
CA GLU A 284 -15.76 -9.84 1.69
C GLU A 284 -14.89 -10.35 0.54
N ASP A 285 -14.12 -9.48 -0.12
CA ASP A 285 -13.23 -9.83 -1.23
C ASP A 285 -11.79 -10.11 -0.80
N MET A 286 -11.49 -10.04 0.50
CA MET A 286 -10.12 -10.21 0.99
C MET A 286 -9.51 -11.55 0.60
N TRP A 287 -10.30 -12.63 0.50
CA TRP A 287 -9.83 -13.90 -0.01
C TRP A 287 -9.25 -13.82 -1.43
N LEU A 288 -9.85 -12.99 -2.29
CA LEU A 288 -9.40 -12.78 -3.65
C LEU A 288 -8.24 -11.79 -3.72
N VAL A 289 -8.27 -10.76 -2.88
CA VAL A 289 -7.19 -9.76 -2.75
C VAL A 289 -5.89 -10.45 -2.33
N GLU A 290 -5.93 -11.22 -1.24
CA GLU A 290 -4.76 -11.95 -0.74
C GLU A 290 -4.40 -13.13 -1.66
N GLY A 291 -5.41 -13.83 -2.16
CA GLY A 291 -5.18 -14.98 -3.05
C GLY A 291 -4.47 -14.61 -4.35
N VAL A 292 -4.80 -13.47 -4.97
CA VAL A 292 -4.10 -13.02 -6.17
C VAL A 292 -2.70 -12.52 -5.85
N ALA A 293 -2.49 -11.88 -4.70
CA ALA A 293 -1.17 -11.45 -4.27
C ALA A 293 -0.26 -12.66 -3.94
N GLU A 294 -0.78 -13.69 -3.27
CA GLU A 294 -0.09 -14.97 -3.05
C GLU A 294 0.28 -15.66 -4.37
N TYR A 295 -0.67 -15.73 -5.32
CA TYR A 295 -0.43 -16.30 -6.64
C TYR A 295 0.68 -15.56 -7.39
N ILE A 296 0.69 -14.24 -7.33
CA ILE A 296 1.74 -13.40 -7.93
C ILE A 296 3.06 -13.56 -7.16
N GLY A 297 3.02 -13.47 -5.84
CA GLY A 297 4.18 -13.53 -4.94
C GLY A 297 4.98 -14.82 -5.10
N SER A 298 4.30 -15.93 -5.31
CA SER A 298 4.92 -17.25 -5.45
C SER A 298 5.49 -17.56 -6.84
N GLN A 299 5.15 -16.77 -7.88
CA GLN A 299 5.58 -17.07 -9.25
C GLN A 299 7.08 -17.34 -9.37
N PRO A 300 7.48 -18.36 -10.15
CA PRO A 300 6.67 -19.21 -11.03
C PRO A 300 6.07 -20.47 -10.36
N ARG A 301 6.17 -20.62 -9.02
CA ARG A 301 5.64 -21.78 -8.29
C ARG A 301 4.12 -21.71 -8.21
N ARG A 302 3.49 -22.89 -8.17
CA ARG A 302 2.06 -23.06 -7.93
C ARG A 302 1.79 -23.13 -6.44
N ALA A 303 0.55 -22.94 -6.00
CA ALA A 303 0.16 -23.00 -4.60
C ALA A 303 0.62 -24.30 -3.91
N TYR A 304 0.53 -25.42 -4.61
CA TYR A 304 0.96 -26.74 -4.14
C TYR A 304 2.46 -26.84 -3.84
N ASP A 305 3.30 -26.03 -4.50
CA ASP A 305 4.76 -26.00 -4.33
C ASP A 305 5.21 -24.95 -3.29
N THR A 306 4.27 -24.41 -2.53
CA THR A 306 4.52 -23.40 -1.49
C THR A 306 4.15 -23.92 -0.10
N TYR A 307 4.50 -23.16 0.93
CA TYR A 307 4.09 -23.43 2.31
C TYR A 307 2.56 -23.48 2.49
N ASN A 308 1.80 -22.84 1.60
CA ASN A 308 0.33 -22.83 1.63
C ASN A 308 -0.28 -24.24 1.50
N ARG A 309 0.45 -25.20 0.95
CA ARG A 309 0.00 -26.60 0.89
C ARG A 309 -0.28 -27.17 2.27
N GLU A 310 0.61 -26.94 3.23
CA GLU A 310 0.49 -27.48 4.60
C GLU A 310 -0.61 -26.77 5.39
N ALA A 311 -0.87 -25.51 5.08
CA ALA A 311 -1.89 -24.69 5.74
C ALA A 311 -3.30 -24.85 5.13
N LEU A 312 -3.42 -25.44 3.90
CA LEU A 312 -4.71 -25.63 3.27
C LEU A 312 -5.56 -26.64 4.05
N THR A 313 -6.69 -26.17 4.57
CA THR A 313 -7.73 -27.01 5.14
C THR A 313 -8.78 -27.36 4.09
N LYS A 314 -9.53 -28.46 4.27
CA LYS A 314 -10.59 -28.86 3.31
C LYS A 314 -11.63 -27.74 3.15
N PRO A 315 -11.67 -27.06 2.01
CA PRO A 315 -12.54 -25.90 1.82
C PRO A 315 -14.00 -26.33 1.64
N LYS A 316 -14.93 -25.50 2.15
CA LYS A 316 -16.38 -25.66 1.95
C LYS A 316 -16.95 -24.65 0.96
N ALA A 317 -16.17 -23.65 0.64
CA ALA A 317 -16.51 -22.57 -0.30
C ALA A 317 -15.23 -22.06 -0.98
N LEU A 318 -15.35 -21.49 -2.18
CA LEU A 318 -14.23 -20.88 -2.88
C LEU A 318 -13.77 -19.61 -2.13
N ALA A 319 -14.73 -18.74 -1.82
CA ALA A 319 -14.47 -17.54 -1.03
C ALA A 319 -14.27 -17.91 0.46
N ALA A 320 -13.06 -17.72 0.96
CA ALA A 320 -12.80 -17.81 2.40
C ALA A 320 -13.57 -16.70 3.15
N ARG A 321 -13.99 -17.01 4.36
CA ARG A 321 -14.56 -15.96 5.24
C ARG A 321 -13.46 -14.97 5.62
N PRO A 322 -13.78 -13.66 5.68
CA PRO A 322 -12.83 -12.69 6.18
C PRO A 322 -12.29 -13.06 7.56
N LEU A 323 -11.02 -12.76 7.79
CA LEU A 323 -10.39 -12.96 9.09
C LEU A 323 -11.09 -12.09 10.14
N ARG A 324 -11.33 -12.67 11.30
CA ARG A 324 -11.82 -11.93 12.47
C ARG A 324 -10.68 -11.18 13.16
N ASP A 325 -11.02 -10.15 13.91
CA ASP A 325 -10.05 -9.53 14.80
C ASP A 325 -9.54 -10.56 15.83
N GLY A 326 -8.22 -10.63 15.95
CA GLY A 326 -7.57 -11.59 16.86
C GLY A 326 -7.54 -13.04 16.36
N ALA A 327 -7.65 -13.25 15.04
CA ALA A 327 -7.37 -14.55 14.43
C ALA A 327 -5.96 -15.01 14.81
N ASP A 328 -5.81 -16.30 15.11
CA ASP A 328 -4.50 -16.90 15.42
C ASP A 328 -3.70 -17.20 14.14
N ASP A 329 -2.45 -17.58 14.29
CA ASP A 329 -1.53 -17.80 13.17
C ASP A 329 -2.00 -18.93 12.24
N ASP A 330 -2.68 -19.97 12.78
CA ASP A 330 -3.19 -21.08 11.97
C ASP A 330 -4.41 -20.63 11.14
N GLU A 331 -5.32 -19.82 11.72
CA GLU A 331 -6.46 -19.24 11.00
C GLU A 331 -5.99 -18.31 9.89
N VAL A 332 -4.96 -17.49 10.16
CA VAL A 332 -4.35 -16.61 9.16
C VAL A 332 -3.71 -17.45 8.05
N ALA A 333 -2.90 -18.44 8.37
CA ALA A 333 -2.26 -19.30 7.40
C ALA A 333 -3.28 -20.05 6.53
N ALA A 334 -4.35 -20.58 7.11
CA ALA A 334 -5.42 -21.27 6.38
C ALA A 334 -6.17 -20.31 5.44
N PHE A 335 -6.39 -19.06 5.84
CA PHE A 335 -7.03 -18.05 5.01
C PHE A 335 -6.20 -17.72 3.76
N TYR A 336 -4.89 -17.48 3.93
CA TYR A 336 -3.97 -17.20 2.82
C TYR A 336 -3.84 -18.41 1.89
N ALA A 337 -3.71 -19.61 2.48
CA ALA A 337 -3.65 -20.85 1.72
C ALA A 337 -4.91 -21.06 0.87
N GLN A 338 -6.10 -20.89 1.45
CA GLN A 338 -7.35 -21.03 0.71
C GLN A 338 -7.45 -20.00 -0.42
N GLY A 339 -7.09 -18.73 -0.19
CA GLY A 339 -7.08 -17.69 -1.21
C GLY A 339 -6.12 -18.04 -2.36
N HIS A 340 -4.90 -18.46 -2.05
CA HIS A 340 -3.91 -18.85 -3.04
C HIS A 340 -4.38 -20.02 -3.90
N PHE A 341 -4.84 -21.10 -3.28
CA PHE A 341 -5.36 -22.27 -4.01
C PHE A 341 -6.64 -21.95 -4.80
N ALA A 342 -7.48 -21.04 -4.31
CA ALA A 342 -8.64 -20.56 -5.06
C ALA A 342 -8.22 -19.91 -6.38
N VAL A 343 -7.27 -18.95 -6.33
CA VAL A 343 -6.76 -18.30 -7.55
C VAL A 343 -6.03 -19.28 -8.44
N ASP A 344 -5.26 -20.20 -7.88
CA ASP A 344 -4.56 -21.25 -8.63
C ASP A 344 -5.53 -22.19 -9.36
N CYS A 345 -6.68 -22.51 -8.74
CA CYS A 345 -7.76 -23.21 -9.41
C CYS A 345 -8.36 -22.40 -10.56
N LEU A 346 -8.69 -21.11 -10.34
CA LEU A 346 -9.23 -20.26 -11.40
C LEU A 346 -8.31 -20.25 -12.63
N VAL A 347 -6.99 -20.14 -12.39
CA VAL A 347 -5.99 -20.19 -13.48
C VAL A 347 -5.94 -21.57 -14.14
N THR A 348 -6.01 -22.64 -13.36
CA THR A 348 -5.95 -24.02 -13.89
C THR A 348 -7.18 -24.36 -14.72
N ALA A 349 -8.36 -23.99 -14.24
CA ALA A 349 -9.63 -24.36 -14.88
C ALA A 349 -9.99 -23.46 -16.08
N PHE A 350 -9.64 -22.17 -16.02
CA PHE A 350 -10.12 -21.19 -17.00
C PHE A 350 -8.98 -20.46 -17.75
N GLY A 351 -7.73 -20.66 -17.36
CA GLY A 351 -6.56 -19.97 -17.90
C GLY A 351 -6.27 -18.61 -17.24
N GLU A 352 -4.98 -18.26 -17.13
CA GLU A 352 -4.53 -17.02 -16.45
C GLU A 352 -5.20 -15.74 -16.97
N PRO A 353 -5.35 -15.50 -18.30
CA PRO A 353 -5.98 -14.27 -18.77
C PRO A 353 -7.43 -14.10 -18.29
N ARG A 354 -8.23 -15.17 -18.28
CA ARG A 354 -9.62 -15.13 -17.81
C ARG A 354 -9.71 -15.00 -16.29
N ALA A 355 -8.84 -15.69 -15.56
CA ALA A 355 -8.75 -15.55 -14.11
C ALA A 355 -8.41 -14.11 -13.71
N MET A 356 -7.45 -13.48 -14.38
CA MET A 356 -7.09 -12.07 -14.12
C MET A 356 -8.18 -11.10 -14.59
N GLU A 357 -8.94 -11.41 -15.62
CA GLU A 357 -10.12 -10.61 -16.01
C GLU A 357 -11.21 -10.67 -14.93
N PHE A 358 -11.48 -11.85 -14.34
CA PHE A 358 -12.38 -11.98 -13.19
C PHE A 358 -11.91 -11.12 -12.02
N VAL A 359 -10.61 -11.18 -11.67
CA VAL A 359 -9.99 -10.35 -10.63
C VAL A 359 -10.21 -8.86 -10.92
N ARG A 360 -9.93 -8.41 -12.14
CA ARG A 360 -10.13 -7.02 -12.57
C ARG A 360 -11.57 -6.57 -12.41
N GLN A 361 -12.51 -7.36 -12.90
CA GLN A 361 -13.94 -7.03 -12.87
C GLN A 361 -14.47 -6.97 -11.44
N ARG A 362 -14.08 -7.93 -10.60
CA ARG A 362 -14.52 -7.95 -9.21
C ARG A 362 -13.87 -6.85 -8.38
N LEU A 363 -12.54 -6.76 -8.39
CA LEU A 363 -11.80 -5.88 -7.48
C LEU A 363 -11.74 -4.44 -7.95
N ARG A 364 -11.65 -4.19 -9.27
CA ARG A 364 -11.49 -2.83 -9.78
C ARG A 364 -12.77 -2.22 -10.33
N LEU A 365 -13.64 -3.03 -10.94
CA LEU A 365 -14.92 -2.56 -11.50
C LEU A 365 -16.10 -2.82 -10.56
N SER A 366 -15.87 -3.47 -9.41
CA SER A 366 -16.87 -3.73 -8.36
C SER A 366 -18.11 -4.52 -8.83
N LEU A 367 -17.99 -5.32 -9.92
CA LEU A 367 -19.06 -6.19 -10.38
C LEU A 367 -19.41 -7.22 -9.29
N SER A 368 -20.63 -7.75 -9.32
CA SER A 368 -20.96 -8.89 -8.47
C SER A 368 -20.08 -10.11 -8.83
N LEU A 369 -19.92 -11.05 -7.90
CA LEU A 369 -19.16 -12.29 -8.20
C LEU A 369 -19.78 -13.03 -9.37
N ASP A 370 -21.10 -13.02 -9.50
CA ASP A 370 -21.83 -13.69 -10.57
C ASP A 370 -21.63 -12.99 -11.93
N ASP A 371 -21.74 -11.65 -11.98
CA ASP A 371 -21.51 -10.89 -13.21
C ASP A 371 -20.04 -10.98 -13.67
N ALA A 372 -19.08 -10.87 -12.74
CA ALA A 372 -17.67 -11.03 -13.05
C ALA A 372 -17.37 -12.45 -13.58
N SER A 373 -17.99 -13.49 -12.98
CA SER A 373 -17.84 -14.88 -13.40
C SER A 373 -18.41 -15.12 -14.79
N ARG A 374 -19.64 -14.67 -15.05
CA ARG A 374 -20.28 -14.79 -16.38
C ARG A 374 -19.47 -14.09 -17.46
N SER A 375 -18.97 -12.90 -17.16
CA SER A 375 -18.18 -12.13 -18.11
C SER A 375 -16.81 -12.76 -18.39
N ALA A 376 -16.10 -13.19 -17.35
CA ALA A 376 -14.73 -13.73 -17.49
C ALA A 376 -14.71 -15.21 -17.93
N PHE A 377 -15.60 -16.04 -17.39
CA PHE A 377 -15.59 -17.49 -17.55
C PHE A 377 -16.72 -18.04 -18.42
N GLY A 378 -17.77 -17.24 -18.69
CA GLY A 378 -18.96 -17.66 -19.44
C GLY A 378 -19.94 -18.50 -18.61
N THR A 379 -19.79 -18.56 -17.28
CA THR A 379 -20.63 -19.36 -16.38
C THR A 379 -20.87 -18.61 -15.07
N ASP A 380 -21.87 -19.04 -14.28
CA ASP A 380 -22.18 -18.42 -13.00
C ASP A 380 -21.13 -18.77 -11.91
N PHE A 381 -21.09 -17.96 -10.87
CA PHE A 381 -20.10 -18.12 -9.79
C PHE A 381 -20.33 -19.39 -8.97
N ARG A 382 -21.54 -19.93 -8.94
CA ARG A 382 -21.84 -21.21 -8.27
C ARG A 382 -21.11 -22.35 -8.96
N HIS A 383 -21.15 -22.41 -10.28
CA HIS A 383 -20.44 -23.44 -11.05
C HIS A 383 -18.91 -23.33 -10.82
N VAL A 384 -18.37 -22.11 -10.88
CA VAL A 384 -16.94 -21.88 -10.58
C VAL A 384 -16.60 -22.33 -9.16
N THR A 385 -17.45 -22.01 -8.18
CA THR A 385 -17.26 -22.45 -6.79
C THR A 385 -17.22 -23.96 -6.67
N THR A 386 -18.18 -24.69 -7.27
CA THR A 386 -18.20 -26.16 -7.23
C THR A 386 -16.92 -26.74 -7.83
N THR A 387 -16.57 -26.31 -9.04
CA THR A 387 -15.36 -26.76 -9.74
C THR A 387 -14.10 -26.58 -8.90
N CYS A 388 -13.94 -25.39 -8.30
CA CYS A 388 -12.72 -25.07 -7.55
C CYS A 388 -12.70 -25.66 -6.13
N VAL A 389 -13.84 -25.79 -5.45
CA VAL A 389 -13.90 -26.47 -4.15
C VAL A 389 -13.55 -27.96 -4.32
N ASP A 390 -14.07 -28.61 -5.36
CA ASP A 390 -13.73 -30.00 -5.68
C ASP A 390 -12.24 -30.14 -6.00
N TRP A 391 -11.71 -29.26 -6.84
CA TRP A 391 -10.28 -29.25 -7.18
C TRP A 391 -9.40 -29.03 -5.94
N MET A 392 -9.68 -28.03 -5.12
CA MET A 392 -8.92 -27.76 -3.89
C MET A 392 -9.00 -28.93 -2.89
N SER A 393 -10.16 -29.58 -2.79
CA SER A 393 -10.35 -30.75 -1.90
C SER A 393 -9.46 -31.92 -2.28
N HIS A 394 -9.13 -32.08 -3.57
CA HIS A 394 -8.18 -33.09 -4.04
C HIS A 394 -6.71 -32.73 -3.75
N GLN A 395 -6.40 -31.48 -3.40
CA GLN A 395 -5.04 -31.07 -3.04
C GLN A 395 -4.71 -31.37 -1.58
N VAL A 396 -5.74 -31.62 -0.74
CA VAL A 396 -5.62 -31.84 0.73
C VAL A 396 -5.51 -33.34 1.07
N GLY A 397 -5.69 -34.21 0.07
CA GLY A 397 -5.71 -35.66 0.24
C GLY A 397 -4.34 -36.32 0.34
#